data_d72180f9fb40ce441d7ee5c1b0a25f53
#
_entry.id   d72180f9fb40ce441d7ee5c1b0a25f53
#
_cell.length_a   1.000
_cell.length_b   1.000
_cell.length_c   1.000
_cell.angle_alpha   90.00
_cell.angle_beta   90.00
_cell.angle_gamma   90.00
#
_symmetry.space_group_name_H-M   'P 1'
#
loop_
_entity.id
_entity.type
_entity.pdbx_description
1 polymer ?
#
loop_
_entity_poly.entity_id
_entity_poly.type
_entity_poly.pdbx_seq_one_letter_code
_entity_poly.pdbx_strand_id
1 'polypeptide(L)'
;MASLSRRIVVLALAALGSGPWVEFRSPLGPRMPSLSRLGIDRESAAVIGRLYRATVPSESDPRTLARLVSASLGMDVSAVVDVPQLQRRITRRVRADFSERRIANVGGWILSQTEARLCALLA
;
A
#
# COMPACT_ATOMS: atom_id res chain seq x y z
N MET A 1 -21.37 7.40 -3.11
CA MET A 1 -20.76 6.70 -4.25
C MET A 1 -19.28 6.97 -4.44
N ALA A 2 -18.77 8.09 -3.97
CA ALA A 2 -17.33 8.36 -3.97
C ALA A 2 -16.49 7.31 -3.22
N SER A 3 -17.05 6.61 -2.22
CA SER A 3 -16.36 5.59 -1.45
C SER A 3 -16.06 4.29 -2.23
N LEU A 4 -16.94 3.90 -3.16
CA LEU A 4 -16.76 2.70 -3.98
C LEU A 4 -15.65 2.88 -5.02
N SER A 5 -15.58 4.04 -5.67
CA SER A 5 -14.52 4.37 -6.62
C SER A 5 -13.16 4.45 -5.96
N ARG A 6 -13.12 4.96 -4.74
CA ARG A 6 -11.90 5.07 -3.94
C ARG A 6 -11.36 3.71 -3.51
N ARG A 7 -12.27 2.82 -3.17
CA ARG A 7 -11.91 1.45 -2.79
C ARG A 7 -11.36 0.65 -3.96
N ILE A 8 -11.91 0.87 -5.15
CA ILE A 8 -11.50 0.20 -6.39
C ILE A 8 -10.08 0.61 -6.79
N VAL A 9 -9.67 1.85 -6.54
CA VAL A 9 -8.32 2.30 -6.90
C VAL A 9 -7.24 1.49 -6.17
N VAL A 10 -7.44 1.14 -4.92
CA VAL A 10 -6.45 0.38 -4.15
C VAL A 10 -6.61 -1.12 -4.37
N LEU A 11 -7.83 -1.63 -4.51
CA LEU A 11 -8.09 -3.04 -4.84
C LEU A 11 -7.73 -3.40 -6.28
N ALA A 12 -7.78 -2.45 -7.21
CA ALA A 12 -7.31 -2.64 -8.58
C ALA A 12 -5.82 -3.02 -8.64
N LEU A 13 -5.08 -2.70 -7.60
CA LEU A 13 -3.71 -3.13 -7.41
C LEU A 13 -3.52 -4.65 -7.44
N ALA A 14 -4.46 -5.38 -6.88
CA ALA A 14 -4.40 -6.83 -6.83
C ALA A 14 -4.86 -7.49 -8.14
N ALA A 15 -5.60 -6.77 -8.98
CA ALA A 15 -6.22 -7.29 -10.19
C ALA A 15 -5.43 -7.02 -11.48
N LEU A 16 -4.55 -6.02 -11.46
CA LEU A 16 -3.83 -5.55 -12.65
C LEU A 16 -2.40 -6.11 -12.75
N GLY A 17 -2.24 -7.41 -12.58
CA GLY A 17 -0.95 -8.08 -12.67
C GLY A 17 -0.27 -8.07 -14.05
N SER A 18 -0.83 -7.39 -15.07
CA SER A 18 -0.33 -7.47 -16.45
C SER A 18 -0.28 -6.15 -17.23
N GLY A 19 -0.33 -5.00 -16.54
CA GLY A 19 -0.24 -3.69 -17.19
C GLY A 19 1.20 -3.25 -17.47
N PRO A 20 1.41 -2.28 -18.41
CA PRO A 20 2.72 -1.71 -18.62
C PRO A 20 3.19 -0.97 -17.36
N TRP A 21 4.34 -1.36 -16.88
CA TRP A 21 4.92 -0.84 -15.65
C TRP A 21 5.64 0.47 -15.92
N VAL A 22 5.20 1.54 -15.29
CA VAL A 22 5.94 2.79 -15.29
C VAL A 22 6.85 2.81 -14.07
N GLU A 23 8.15 2.71 -14.29
CA GLU A 23 9.12 2.88 -13.22
C GLU A 23 9.06 4.29 -12.65
N PHE A 24 8.69 4.38 -11.41
CA PHE A 24 8.74 5.63 -10.68
C PHE A 24 9.95 5.67 -9.77
N ARG A 25 10.75 6.67 -9.98
CA ARG A 25 11.83 7.02 -9.07
C ARG A 25 11.32 8.02 -8.05
N SER A 26 11.03 7.53 -6.85
CA SER A 26 10.84 8.43 -5.73
C SER A 26 12.22 8.94 -5.28
N PRO A 27 12.47 10.25 -5.27
CA PRO A 27 13.78 10.78 -4.88
C PRO A 27 14.05 10.68 -3.39
N LEU A 28 13.07 10.30 -2.57
CA LEU A 28 13.13 10.36 -1.11
C LEU A 28 12.56 9.10 -0.46
N GLY A 29 13.35 8.05 -0.36
CA GLY A 29 12.93 6.89 0.42
C GLY A 29 13.66 5.61 0.05
N PRO A 30 13.55 4.55 0.89
CA PRO A 30 14.10 3.26 0.54
C PRO A 30 13.46 2.80 -0.78
N ARG A 31 14.30 2.48 -1.73
CA ARG A 31 13.84 1.94 -3.01
C ARG A 31 13.28 0.56 -2.75
N MET A 32 11.98 0.40 -2.98
CA MET A 32 11.30 -0.90 -2.93
C MET A 32 10.83 -1.26 -4.34
N PRO A 33 11.71 -1.79 -5.18
CA PRO A 33 11.35 -2.07 -6.59
C PRO A 33 10.15 -2.99 -6.72
N SER A 34 9.97 -3.89 -5.76
CA SER A 34 8.85 -4.83 -5.75
C SER A 34 7.52 -4.15 -5.55
N LEU A 35 7.46 -3.15 -4.67
CA LEU A 35 6.23 -2.38 -4.43
C LEU A 35 5.89 -1.49 -5.62
N SER A 36 6.90 -0.93 -6.29
CA SER A 36 6.68 -0.11 -7.48
C SER A 36 6.12 -0.92 -8.66
N ARG A 37 6.26 -2.23 -8.64
CA ARG A 37 5.73 -3.13 -9.67
C ARG A 37 4.31 -3.60 -9.43
N LEU A 38 3.66 -3.16 -8.39
CA LEU A 38 2.29 -3.58 -8.05
C LEU A 38 1.19 -2.94 -8.89
N GLY A 39 1.52 -2.09 -9.85
CA GLY A 39 0.53 -1.42 -10.70
C GLY A 39 -0.37 -0.43 -9.94
N ILE A 40 0.14 0.14 -8.87
CA ILE A 40 -0.57 1.12 -8.03
C ILE A 40 -0.74 2.43 -8.78
N ASP A 41 -1.94 3.01 -8.73
CA ASP A 41 -2.10 4.41 -9.09
C ASP A 41 -1.36 5.29 -8.08
N ARG A 42 -0.23 5.81 -8.53
CA ARG A 42 0.71 6.50 -7.68
C ARG A 42 0.26 7.84 -7.21
N GLU A 43 -0.44 8.54 -8.04
CA GLU A 43 -0.95 9.85 -7.70
C GLU A 43 -1.90 9.73 -6.51
N SER A 44 -2.84 8.79 -6.60
CA SER A 44 -3.76 8.49 -5.50
C SER A 44 -3.04 7.96 -4.27
N ALA A 45 -2.10 7.05 -4.44
CA ALA A 45 -1.33 6.48 -3.35
C ALA A 45 -0.47 7.55 -2.65
N ALA A 46 0.11 8.47 -3.40
CA ALA A 46 0.89 9.57 -2.84
C ALA A 46 0.02 10.51 -1.99
N VAL A 47 -1.17 10.85 -2.46
CA VAL A 47 -2.12 11.69 -1.70
C VAL A 47 -2.54 11.00 -0.42
N ILE A 48 -2.99 9.76 -0.51
CA ILE A 48 -3.42 8.97 0.64
C ILE A 48 -2.27 8.78 1.62
N GLY A 49 -1.08 8.45 1.12
CA GLY A 49 0.10 8.21 1.93
C GLY A 49 0.54 9.44 2.72
N ARG A 50 0.53 10.61 2.10
CA ARG A 50 0.83 11.87 2.80
C ARG A 50 -0.18 12.16 3.89
N LEU A 51 -1.46 11.97 3.62
CA LEU A 51 -2.52 12.16 4.62
C LEU A 51 -2.38 11.18 5.78
N TYR A 52 -2.07 9.93 5.49
CA TYR A 52 -1.85 8.92 6.52
C TYR A 52 -0.68 9.28 7.45
N ARG A 53 0.45 9.67 6.87
CA ARG A 53 1.62 10.09 7.64
C ARG A 53 1.33 11.30 8.53
N ALA A 54 0.55 12.24 8.05
CA ALA A 54 0.13 13.41 8.82
C ALA A 54 -0.83 13.04 9.96
N THR A 55 -1.70 12.06 9.72
CA THR A 55 -2.70 11.60 10.69
C THR A 55 -2.10 10.68 11.76
N VAL A 56 -1.10 9.88 11.39
CA VAL A 56 -0.44 8.90 12.27
C VAL A 56 1.07 9.18 12.30
N PRO A 57 1.52 10.20 13.05
CA PRO A 57 2.93 10.57 13.08
C PRO A 57 3.88 9.46 13.55
N SER A 58 3.40 8.55 14.40
CA SER A 58 4.17 7.40 14.88
C SER A 58 4.52 6.41 13.76
N GLU A 59 3.81 6.46 12.65
CA GLU A 59 4.03 5.62 11.48
C GLU A 59 4.47 6.43 10.25
N SER A 60 5.07 7.59 10.45
CA SER A 60 5.51 8.46 9.35
C SER A 60 6.88 8.09 8.80
N ASP A 61 7.70 7.40 9.58
CA ASP A 61 9.04 6.98 9.15
C ASP A 61 8.98 5.80 8.18
N PRO A 62 9.63 5.89 6.99
CA PRO A 62 9.62 4.80 6.01
C PRO A 62 10.14 3.47 6.53
N ARG A 63 11.13 3.46 7.40
CA ARG A 63 11.65 2.22 7.99
C ARG A 63 10.65 1.56 8.92
N THR A 64 9.96 2.36 9.72
CA THR A 64 8.89 1.88 10.59
C THR A 64 7.74 1.31 9.77
N LEU A 65 7.33 2.01 8.71
CA LEU A 65 6.29 1.53 7.79
C LEU A 65 6.69 0.22 7.12
N ALA A 66 7.91 0.12 6.61
CA ALA A 66 8.41 -1.10 5.98
C ALA A 66 8.39 -2.29 6.95
N ARG A 67 8.78 -2.07 8.20
CA ARG A 67 8.76 -3.09 9.25
C ARG A 67 7.33 -3.53 9.58
N LEU A 68 6.41 -2.60 9.72
CA LEU A 68 5.01 -2.90 10.02
C LEU A 68 4.33 -3.66 8.89
N VAL A 69 4.56 -3.25 7.65
CA VAL A 69 4.03 -3.94 6.47
C VAL A 69 4.64 -5.33 6.35
N SER A 70 5.94 -5.47 6.52
CA SER A 70 6.63 -6.75 6.49
C SER A 70 6.09 -7.72 7.55
N ALA A 71 5.88 -7.24 8.78
CA ALA A 71 5.30 -8.04 9.85
C ALA A 71 3.87 -8.49 9.51
N SER A 72 3.05 -7.59 8.95
CA SER A 72 1.68 -7.92 8.55
C SER A 72 1.61 -8.95 7.43
N LEU A 73 2.53 -8.89 6.48
CA LEU A 73 2.56 -9.80 5.34
C LEU A 73 3.32 -11.11 5.62
N GLY A 74 4.08 -11.17 6.71
CA GLY A 74 4.93 -12.31 7.02
C GLY A 74 6.10 -12.48 6.05
N MET A 75 6.60 -11.38 5.47
CA MET A 75 7.74 -11.37 4.56
C MET A 75 8.40 -10.00 4.56
N ASP A 76 9.70 -9.95 4.28
CA ASP A 76 10.44 -8.69 4.16
C ASP A 76 10.12 -8.03 2.80
N VAL A 77 9.35 -6.94 2.82
CA VAL A 77 8.94 -6.23 1.61
C VAL A 77 10.09 -5.54 0.88
N SER A 78 11.20 -5.27 1.56
CA SER A 78 12.39 -4.67 0.96
C SER A 78 13.23 -5.66 0.16
N ALA A 79 13.08 -6.97 0.41
CA ALA A 79 13.85 -8.04 -0.20
C ALA A 79 13.03 -8.92 -1.16
N VAL A 80 11.81 -8.52 -1.49
CA VAL A 80 10.91 -9.32 -2.32
C VAL A 80 11.36 -9.33 -3.78
N VAL A 81 11.47 -10.53 -4.35
CA VAL A 81 11.75 -10.77 -5.76
C VAL A 81 10.51 -11.27 -6.49
N ASP A 82 9.68 -12.07 -5.84
CA ASP A 82 8.45 -12.65 -6.41
C ASP A 82 7.26 -11.68 -6.20
N VAL A 83 6.98 -10.88 -7.21
CA VAL A 83 5.87 -9.91 -7.20
C VAL A 83 4.50 -10.58 -7.13
N PRO A 84 4.19 -11.65 -7.89
CA PRO A 84 2.93 -12.38 -7.74
C PRO A 84 2.67 -12.90 -6.33
N GLN A 85 3.69 -13.41 -5.66
CA GLN A 85 3.57 -13.84 -4.27
C GLN A 85 3.25 -12.67 -3.34
N LEU A 86 3.91 -11.54 -3.52
CA LEU A 86 3.65 -10.31 -2.77
C LEU A 86 2.20 -9.85 -2.95
N GLN A 87 1.71 -9.84 -4.20
CA GLN A 87 0.32 -9.47 -4.51
C GLN A 87 -0.69 -10.39 -3.80
N ARG A 88 -0.45 -11.70 -3.81
CA ARG A 88 -1.32 -12.66 -3.12
C ARG A 88 -1.34 -12.43 -1.61
N ARG A 89 -0.21 -12.15 -1.02
CA ARG A 89 -0.11 -11.86 0.43
C ARG A 89 -0.81 -10.55 0.78
N ILE A 90 -0.63 -9.52 -0.01
CA ILE A 90 -1.33 -8.25 0.17
C ILE A 90 -2.84 -8.44 0.09
N THR A 91 -3.33 -9.12 -0.95
CA THR A 91 -4.77 -9.38 -1.12
C THR A 91 -5.35 -10.13 0.06
N ARG A 92 -4.66 -11.17 0.51
CA ARG A 92 -5.07 -11.95 1.70
C ARG A 92 -5.12 -11.09 2.95
N ARG A 93 -4.10 -10.28 3.16
CA ARG A 93 -4.03 -9.41 4.34
C ARG A 93 -5.09 -8.32 4.32
N VAL A 94 -5.33 -7.71 3.18
CA VAL A 94 -6.39 -6.70 2.99
C VAL A 94 -7.76 -7.29 3.35
N ARG A 95 -8.07 -8.48 2.88
CA ARG A 95 -9.32 -9.16 3.22
C ARG A 95 -9.41 -9.45 4.73
N ALA A 96 -8.34 -9.91 5.34
CA ALA A 96 -8.28 -10.14 6.78
C ALA A 96 -8.47 -8.84 7.56
N ASP A 97 -7.85 -7.75 7.13
CA ASP A 97 -8.01 -6.44 7.77
C ASP A 97 -9.47 -5.99 7.77
N PHE A 98 -10.17 -6.14 6.66
CA PHE A 98 -11.60 -5.78 6.60
C PHE A 98 -12.46 -6.68 7.49
N SER A 99 -12.23 -7.98 7.49
CA SER A 99 -13.00 -8.89 8.35
C SER A 99 -12.70 -8.71 9.84
N GLU A 100 -11.50 -8.31 10.20
CA GLU A 100 -11.07 -8.02 11.56
C GLU A 100 -11.27 -6.56 11.97
N ARG A 101 -11.89 -5.76 11.11
CA ARG A 101 -12.14 -4.33 11.31
C ARG A 101 -10.89 -3.49 11.53
N ARG A 102 -9.77 -3.91 11.00
CA ARG A 102 -8.54 -3.10 10.94
C ARG A 102 -8.58 -2.19 9.72
N ILE A 103 -9.32 -1.12 9.88
CA ILE A 103 -9.57 -0.13 8.82
C ILE A 103 -9.04 1.23 9.23
N ALA A 104 -8.66 2.02 8.24
CA ALA A 104 -8.22 3.40 8.40
C ALA A 104 -9.13 4.31 7.57
N ASN A 105 -9.56 5.41 8.18
CA ASN A 105 -10.22 6.48 7.46
C ASN A 105 -9.20 7.60 7.24
N VAL A 106 -8.77 7.77 6.00
CA VAL A 106 -7.73 8.73 5.63
C VAL A 106 -8.33 9.74 4.65
N GLY A 107 -8.64 10.93 5.17
CA GLY A 107 -9.23 12.00 4.35
C GLY A 107 -10.54 11.59 3.67
N GLY A 108 -11.37 10.79 4.33
CA GLY A 108 -12.62 10.25 3.79
C GLY A 108 -12.47 8.95 2.99
N TRP A 109 -11.25 8.48 2.78
CA TRP A 109 -11.00 7.18 2.16
C TRP A 109 -11.08 6.08 3.22
N ILE A 110 -11.88 5.07 2.96
CA ILE A 110 -11.96 3.89 3.82
C ILE A 110 -11.05 2.80 3.24
N LEU A 111 -10.00 2.50 3.95
CA LEU A 111 -8.96 1.57 3.51
C LEU A 111 -8.70 0.51 4.58
N SER A 112 -8.17 -0.63 4.17
CA SER A 112 -7.57 -1.55 5.15
C SER A 112 -6.32 -0.91 5.77
N GLN A 113 -5.94 -1.35 6.95
CA GLN A 113 -4.72 -0.88 7.59
C GLN A 113 -3.49 -1.13 6.70
N THR A 114 -3.43 -2.29 6.05
CA THR A 114 -2.34 -2.64 5.13
C THR A 114 -2.31 -1.72 3.92
N GLU A 115 -3.45 -1.44 3.30
CA GLU A 115 -3.53 -0.53 2.16
C GLU A 115 -3.04 0.87 2.51
N ALA A 116 -3.48 1.40 3.66
CA ALA A 116 -3.08 2.72 4.12
C ALA A 116 -1.56 2.81 4.34
N ARG A 117 -0.97 1.80 4.97
CA ARG A 117 0.47 1.72 5.20
C ARG A 117 1.26 1.58 3.91
N LEU A 118 0.76 0.80 2.95
CA LEU A 118 1.38 0.68 1.62
C LEU A 118 1.38 2.01 0.88
N CYS A 119 0.27 2.74 0.89
CA CYS A 119 0.21 4.06 0.30
C CYS A 119 1.22 5.02 0.96
N ALA A 120 1.32 4.99 2.29
CA ALA A 120 2.27 5.80 3.04
C ALA A 120 3.73 5.45 2.69
N LEU A 121 4.01 4.18 2.47
CA LEU A 121 5.34 3.70 2.09
C LEU A 121 5.73 4.13 0.68
N LEU A 122 4.75 4.26 -0.22
CA LEU A 122 4.94 4.66 -1.62
C LEU A 122 4.90 6.18 -1.83
N ALA A 123 4.49 6.91 -0.82
CA ALA A 123 4.34 8.37 -0.91
C ALA A 123 5.67 9.15 -0.94
#